data_bc648da0f810caeb8d692fb7ff8706f0
#
_entry.id   bc648da0f810caeb8d692fb7ff8706f0
#
_cell.length_a   1.000
_cell.length_b   1.000
_cell.length_c   1.000
_cell.angle_alpha   90.00
_cell.angle_beta   90.00
_cell.angle_gamma   90.00
#
_symmetry.space_group_name_H-M   'P 1'
#
loop_
_entity.id
_entity.type
_entity.pdbx_description
1 polymer ?
#
loop_
_entity_poly.entity_id
_entity_poly.type
_entity_poly.pdbx_seq_one_letter_code
_entity_poly.pdbx_strand_id
1 'polypeptide(L)'
;MLLLNTSPKELGLELVRVLFVGVVIGILGGLAANLFVLGVGAIDGLIREQMVGQSALSAGLIRWAALIAGAFGIYGLKQAFKMDRWHGPADAILGAHRPDAPFPAREGFISTTAALVSASAGASVGQYGPVLHFGASVGAQVRALFPTRLTPDIYVACGVAAAISAGFGAPIAAVVLVSEAILRHFAVRAVAPITVSAIVATAVTPLFFDRVSPYSVTASPTDWGLLPVVLGLGACAAILAIVFMRSLLRTAAWAKSLNNELAMLLLAATLMALIGMLVPEAVGLGTQSVNDLLAGEKLFGEAALMLVAKLGATVVCIGLGLVGGVFSPALFLGASLGYLAGYVAVGLGFDSSAVVILTVVGMAAVAGSVIGAPIGVVLIVFEFTRSYEFAVAAILAVSMSSFISTRLFCYSFFDRQLVARGFDLRQGREFLSLKDISVADLDVEAVESVTESMACLLYTSPSPRDRTRSRMPSSA
;
A
#
# COMPACT_ATOMS: atom_id res chain seq x y z
N MET A 1 27.24 3.60 -18.23
CA MET A 1 28.55 3.42 -18.91
C MET A 1 29.01 1.95 -19.02
N LEU A 2 28.28 0.96 -18.47
CA LEU A 2 28.66 -0.48 -18.46
C LEU A 2 28.15 -1.31 -19.68
N LEU A 3 27.40 -0.71 -20.59
CA LEU A 3 26.79 -1.43 -21.73
C LEU A 3 27.61 -1.35 -23.04
N LEU A 4 28.71 -0.62 -23.08
CA LEU A 4 29.46 -0.37 -24.32
C LEU A 4 30.41 -1.51 -24.73
N ASN A 5 30.59 -2.56 -23.90
CA ASN A 5 31.49 -3.68 -24.20
C ASN A 5 30.87 -5.08 -24.10
N THR A 6 29.52 -5.20 -24.06
CA THR A 6 28.86 -6.52 -24.04
C THR A 6 28.57 -7.00 -25.46
N SER A 7 28.89 -8.26 -25.77
CA SER A 7 28.56 -8.85 -27.06
C SER A 7 27.02 -8.94 -27.23
N PRO A 8 26.47 -8.86 -28.46
CA PRO A 8 25.03 -9.00 -28.72
C PRO A 8 24.44 -10.31 -28.14
N LYS A 9 25.22 -11.38 -28.08
CA LYS A 9 24.84 -12.68 -27.51
C LYS A 9 24.70 -12.59 -25.96
N GLU A 10 25.60 -11.92 -25.30
CA GLU A 10 25.53 -11.72 -23.84
C GLU A 10 24.37 -10.84 -23.45
N LEU A 11 24.10 -9.78 -24.24
CA LEU A 11 22.95 -8.91 -24.03
C LEU A 11 21.63 -9.70 -24.20
N GLY A 12 21.54 -10.55 -25.23
CA GLY A 12 20.37 -11.41 -25.45
C GLY A 12 20.13 -12.41 -24.32
N LEU A 13 21.20 -13.05 -23.82
CA LEU A 13 21.12 -13.99 -22.70
C LEU A 13 20.70 -13.31 -21.41
N GLU A 14 21.21 -12.12 -21.13
CA GLU A 14 20.83 -11.33 -19.96
C GLU A 14 19.35 -10.90 -20.02
N LEU A 15 18.88 -10.46 -21.20
CA LEU A 15 17.47 -10.14 -21.40
C LEU A 15 16.57 -11.35 -21.11
N VAL A 16 16.90 -12.54 -21.62
CA VAL A 16 16.15 -13.77 -21.35
C VAL A 16 16.14 -14.09 -19.84
N ARG A 17 17.27 -13.95 -19.16
CA ARG A 17 17.35 -14.17 -17.71
C ARG A 17 16.47 -13.19 -16.93
N VAL A 18 16.49 -11.91 -17.29
CA VAL A 18 15.69 -10.85 -16.66
C VAL A 18 14.19 -11.12 -16.85
N LEU A 19 13.76 -11.49 -18.04
CA LEU A 19 12.38 -11.84 -18.33
C LEU A 19 11.97 -13.13 -17.62
N PHE A 20 12.83 -14.14 -17.58
CA PHE A 20 12.58 -15.38 -16.84
C PHE A 20 12.36 -15.12 -15.34
N VAL A 21 13.19 -14.27 -14.73
CA VAL A 21 13.01 -13.85 -13.33
C VAL A 21 11.65 -13.15 -13.14
N GLY A 22 11.26 -12.26 -14.07
CA GLY A 22 9.94 -11.64 -14.06
C GLY A 22 8.79 -12.67 -14.09
N VAL A 23 8.91 -13.70 -14.94
CA VAL A 23 7.94 -14.81 -15.01
C VAL A 23 7.88 -15.58 -13.70
N VAL A 24 9.01 -15.98 -13.14
CA VAL A 24 9.07 -16.75 -11.88
C VAL A 24 8.45 -15.95 -10.73
N ILE A 25 8.80 -14.67 -10.61
CA ILE A 25 8.25 -13.79 -9.56
C ILE A 25 6.74 -13.59 -9.81
N GLY A 26 6.31 -13.43 -11.06
CA GLY A 26 4.91 -13.30 -11.42
C GLY A 26 4.06 -14.49 -11.00
N ILE A 27 4.54 -15.70 -11.29
CA ILE A 27 3.86 -16.94 -10.87
C ILE A 27 3.82 -17.05 -9.36
N LEU A 28 4.96 -16.97 -8.69
CA LEU A 28 5.05 -17.16 -7.23
C LEU A 28 4.31 -16.06 -6.47
N GLY A 29 4.46 -14.79 -6.88
CA GLY A 29 3.79 -13.66 -6.25
C GLY A 29 2.28 -13.68 -6.48
N GLY A 30 1.83 -14.06 -7.68
CA GLY A 30 0.42 -14.22 -8.01
C GLY A 30 -0.24 -15.36 -7.22
N LEU A 31 0.40 -16.54 -7.15
CA LEU A 31 -0.08 -17.64 -6.33
C LEU A 31 -0.13 -17.27 -4.84
N ALA A 32 0.92 -16.65 -4.33
CA ALA A 32 1.00 -16.23 -2.94
C ALA A 32 -0.12 -15.24 -2.56
N ALA A 33 -0.39 -14.26 -3.42
CA ALA A 33 -1.45 -13.29 -3.22
C ALA A 33 -2.84 -13.95 -3.17
N ASN A 34 -3.12 -14.83 -4.12
CA ASN A 34 -4.41 -15.53 -4.18
C ASN A 34 -4.59 -16.50 -3.01
N LEU A 35 -3.55 -17.27 -2.64
CA LEU A 35 -3.59 -18.17 -1.47
C LEU A 35 -3.88 -17.40 -0.18
N PHE A 36 -3.29 -16.22 -0.01
CA PHE A 36 -3.61 -15.36 1.14
C PHE A 36 -5.10 -15.00 1.16
N VAL A 37 -5.63 -14.51 0.05
CA VAL A 37 -7.03 -14.08 -0.03
C VAL A 37 -8.00 -15.26 0.15
N LEU A 38 -7.71 -16.41 -0.46
CA LEU A 38 -8.49 -17.62 -0.26
C LEU A 38 -8.40 -18.11 1.18
N GLY A 39 -7.22 -18.07 1.79
CA GLY A 39 -7.02 -18.44 3.19
C GLY A 39 -7.87 -17.59 4.13
N VAL A 40 -7.88 -16.26 3.94
CA VAL A 40 -8.76 -15.37 4.69
C VAL A 40 -10.22 -15.72 4.47
N GLY A 41 -10.64 -15.89 3.22
CA GLY A 41 -12.03 -16.21 2.87
C GLY A 41 -12.49 -17.55 3.43
N ALA A 42 -11.65 -18.60 3.35
CA ALA A 42 -11.97 -19.92 3.86
C ALA A 42 -12.15 -19.93 5.39
N ILE A 43 -11.21 -19.32 6.12
CA ILE A 43 -11.29 -19.29 7.59
C ILE A 43 -12.45 -18.39 8.06
N ASP A 44 -12.64 -17.21 7.47
CA ASP A 44 -13.80 -16.35 7.80
C ASP A 44 -15.11 -17.04 7.44
N GLY A 45 -15.16 -17.80 6.32
CA GLY A 45 -16.31 -18.61 5.91
C GLY A 45 -16.69 -19.65 6.97
N LEU A 46 -15.71 -20.42 7.46
CA LEU A 46 -15.94 -21.40 8.53
C LEU A 46 -16.48 -20.75 9.82
N ILE A 47 -15.99 -19.54 10.17
CA ILE A 47 -16.50 -18.81 11.32
C ILE A 47 -17.95 -18.35 11.07
N ARG A 48 -18.25 -17.85 9.86
CA ARG A 48 -19.60 -17.41 9.48
C ARG A 48 -20.60 -18.58 9.46
N GLU A 49 -20.21 -19.76 9.00
CA GLU A 49 -21.05 -20.95 9.03
C GLU A 49 -21.52 -21.29 10.45
N GLN A 50 -20.66 -21.11 11.47
CA GLN A 50 -21.03 -21.30 12.88
C GLN A 50 -22.03 -20.25 13.38
N MET A 51 -22.13 -19.12 12.69
CA MET A 51 -23.06 -18.03 13.05
C MET A 51 -24.43 -18.17 12.38
N VAL A 52 -24.54 -18.99 11.33
CA VAL A 52 -25.80 -19.20 10.60
C VAL A 52 -26.85 -19.82 11.53
N GLY A 53 -28.05 -19.25 11.57
CA GLY A 53 -29.15 -19.69 12.42
C GLY A 53 -29.02 -19.34 13.90
N GLN A 54 -27.94 -18.66 14.29
CA GLN A 54 -27.75 -18.22 15.68
C GLN A 54 -28.45 -16.90 15.97
N SER A 55 -28.75 -16.63 17.23
CA SER A 55 -29.22 -15.30 17.65
C SER A 55 -28.11 -14.25 17.45
N ALA A 56 -28.46 -12.97 17.35
CA ALA A 56 -27.50 -11.88 17.17
C ALA A 56 -26.42 -11.87 18.29
N LEU A 57 -26.83 -12.20 19.53
CA LEU A 57 -25.90 -12.29 20.66
C LEU A 57 -24.93 -13.48 20.51
N SER A 58 -25.42 -14.68 20.18
CA SER A 58 -24.56 -15.85 20.02
C SER A 58 -23.63 -15.71 18.81
N ALA A 59 -24.10 -15.16 17.71
CA ALA A 59 -23.25 -14.85 16.57
C ALA A 59 -22.14 -13.83 16.93
N GLY A 60 -22.51 -12.78 17.70
CA GLY A 60 -21.53 -11.82 18.22
C GLY A 60 -20.49 -12.44 19.15
N LEU A 61 -20.90 -13.38 20.03
CA LEU A 61 -19.97 -14.10 20.92
C LEU A 61 -19.03 -15.03 20.14
N ILE A 62 -19.51 -15.73 19.08
CA ILE A 62 -18.66 -16.53 18.20
C ILE A 62 -17.60 -15.65 17.53
N ARG A 63 -18.01 -14.49 16.99
CA ARG A 63 -17.08 -13.54 16.37
C ARG A 63 -16.09 -12.97 17.39
N TRP A 64 -16.55 -12.63 18.58
CA TRP A 64 -15.67 -12.19 19.67
C TRP A 64 -14.65 -13.24 20.04
N ALA A 65 -15.06 -14.51 20.20
CA ALA A 65 -14.15 -15.62 20.50
C ALA A 65 -13.09 -15.82 19.39
N ALA A 66 -13.51 -15.69 18.12
CA ALA A 66 -12.58 -15.75 16.98
C ALA A 66 -11.56 -14.62 17.00
N LEU A 67 -11.99 -13.39 17.29
CA LEU A 67 -11.11 -12.21 17.41
C LEU A 67 -10.14 -12.34 18.60
N ILE A 68 -10.59 -12.87 19.74
CA ILE A 68 -9.74 -13.14 20.91
C ILE A 68 -8.71 -14.24 20.58
N ALA A 69 -9.13 -15.33 19.92
CA ALA A 69 -8.22 -16.38 19.48
C ALA A 69 -7.18 -15.81 18.47
N GLY A 70 -7.61 -14.95 17.55
CA GLY A 70 -6.73 -14.22 16.65
C GLY A 70 -5.72 -13.34 17.38
N ALA A 71 -6.15 -12.60 18.42
CA ALA A 71 -5.28 -11.76 19.24
C ALA A 71 -4.18 -12.59 19.94
N PHE A 72 -4.55 -13.73 20.55
CA PHE A 72 -3.58 -14.66 21.12
C PHE A 72 -2.65 -15.27 20.08
N GLY A 73 -3.18 -15.62 18.88
CA GLY A 73 -2.38 -16.13 17.77
C GLY A 73 -1.33 -15.12 17.30
N ILE A 74 -1.70 -13.85 17.14
CA ILE A 74 -0.80 -12.75 16.77
C ILE A 74 0.26 -12.54 17.85
N TYR A 75 -0.14 -12.48 19.10
CA TYR A 75 0.79 -12.35 20.24
C TYR A 75 1.75 -13.54 20.30
N GLY A 76 1.23 -14.76 20.17
CA GLY A 76 2.03 -15.99 20.16
C GLY A 76 3.05 -16.03 19.02
N LEU A 77 2.64 -15.66 17.79
CA LEU A 77 3.55 -15.54 16.65
C LEU A 77 4.68 -14.57 16.92
N LYS A 78 4.37 -13.40 17.51
CA LYS A 78 5.37 -12.39 17.82
C LYS A 78 6.41 -12.92 18.81
N GLN A 79 5.97 -13.61 19.87
CA GLN A 79 6.86 -14.18 20.87
C GLN A 79 7.68 -15.37 20.34
N ALA A 80 7.04 -16.29 19.61
CA ALA A 80 7.68 -17.49 19.08
C ALA A 80 8.80 -17.15 18.08
N PHE A 81 8.59 -16.14 17.25
CA PHE A 81 9.56 -15.73 16.23
C PHE A 81 10.43 -14.53 16.68
N LYS A 82 10.27 -14.05 17.93
CA LYS A 82 11.02 -12.93 18.53
C LYS A 82 10.95 -11.67 17.64
N MET A 83 9.75 -11.32 17.19
CA MET A 83 9.53 -10.17 16.32
C MET A 83 9.50 -8.88 17.12
N ASP A 84 10.40 -7.95 16.83
CA ASP A 84 10.37 -6.61 17.46
C ASP A 84 9.14 -5.81 17.03
N ARG A 85 8.75 -5.94 15.75
CA ARG A 85 7.61 -5.25 15.15
C ARG A 85 7.06 -6.02 13.95
N TRP A 86 5.85 -5.67 13.54
CA TRP A 86 5.28 -6.16 12.30
C TRP A 86 5.81 -5.39 11.09
N HIS A 87 6.06 -6.11 9.99
CA HIS A 87 6.53 -5.57 8.74
C HIS A 87 5.38 -5.38 7.77
N GLY A 88 5.48 -4.39 6.87
CA GLY A 88 4.42 -4.06 5.94
C GLY A 88 4.92 -3.24 4.74
N PRO A 89 4.01 -2.56 4.01
CA PRO A 89 4.35 -1.81 2.80
C PRO A 89 5.46 -0.77 2.99
N ALA A 90 5.52 -0.11 4.14
CA ALA A 90 6.59 0.83 4.46
C ALA A 90 7.98 0.16 4.45
N ASP A 91 8.05 -1.12 4.84
CA ASP A 91 9.31 -1.88 4.79
C ASP A 91 9.69 -2.29 3.37
N ALA A 92 8.70 -2.58 2.52
CA ALA A 92 8.94 -2.81 1.09
C ALA A 92 9.48 -1.54 0.39
N ILE A 93 8.91 -0.38 0.73
CA ILE A 93 9.39 0.92 0.24
C ILE A 93 10.84 1.17 0.71
N LEU A 94 11.11 0.99 2.00
CA LEU A 94 12.45 1.19 2.57
C LEU A 94 13.46 0.24 1.94
N GLY A 95 13.11 -1.05 1.78
CA GLY A 95 13.98 -2.06 1.17
C GLY A 95 14.32 -1.75 -0.30
N ALA A 96 13.39 -1.14 -1.05
CA ALA A 96 13.66 -0.67 -2.40
C ALA A 96 14.59 0.54 -2.45
N HIS A 97 14.69 1.31 -1.35
CA HIS A 97 15.56 2.50 -1.28
C HIS A 97 16.91 2.24 -0.60
N ARG A 98 17.10 1.06 0.00
CA ARG A 98 18.34 0.63 0.66
C ARG A 98 18.82 -0.69 0.04
N PRO A 99 19.30 -0.68 -1.21
CA PRO A 99 19.68 -1.90 -1.94
C PRO A 99 20.85 -2.65 -1.29
N ASP A 100 21.66 -1.97 -0.49
CA ASP A 100 22.82 -2.53 0.20
C ASP A 100 22.45 -3.23 1.52
N ALA A 101 21.26 -2.95 2.06
CA ALA A 101 20.73 -3.62 3.25
C ALA A 101 19.96 -4.90 2.88
N PRO A 102 20.11 -6.00 3.66
CA PRO A 102 19.34 -7.21 3.41
C PRO A 102 17.84 -6.95 3.61
N PHE A 103 17.03 -7.41 2.65
CA PHE A 103 15.58 -7.31 2.77
C PHE A 103 15.07 -8.32 3.81
N PRO A 104 14.23 -7.90 4.79
CA PRO A 104 13.75 -8.77 5.87
C PRO A 104 12.60 -9.68 5.38
N ALA A 105 12.92 -10.63 4.48
CA ALA A 105 11.91 -11.48 3.86
C ALA A 105 11.25 -12.45 4.86
N ARG A 106 12.03 -13.01 5.81
CA ARG A 106 11.50 -13.89 6.86
C ARG A 106 10.47 -13.18 7.72
N GLU A 107 10.79 -12.00 8.19
CA GLU A 107 9.91 -11.13 8.98
C GLU A 107 8.66 -10.75 8.19
N GLY A 108 8.81 -10.58 6.87
CA GLY A 108 7.72 -10.34 5.94
C GLY A 108 6.73 -11.50 5.88
N PHE A 109 7.20 -12.73 5.75
CA PHE A 109 6.34 -13.93 5.75
C PHE A 109 5.59 -14.10 7.08
N ILE A 110 6.27 -13.91 8.21
CA ILE A 110 5.67 -14.00 9.55
C ILE A 110 4.61 -12.90 9.73
N SER A 111 4.89 -11.68 9.32
CA SER A 111 3.94 -10.56 9.40
C SER A 111 2.70 -10.78 8.52
N THR A 112 2.89 -11.39 7.35
CA THR A 112 1.77 -11.76 6.46
C THR A 112 0.90 -12.84 7.10
N THR A 113 1.51 -13.84 7.76
CA THR A 113 0.77 -14.85 8.51
C THR A 113 -0.04 -14.24 9.66
N ALA A 114 0.55 -13.32 10.41
CA ALA A 114 -0.17 -12.59 11.46
C ALA A 114 -1.34 -11.76 10.89
N ALA A 115 -1.17 -11.15 9.72
CA ALA A 115 -2.24 -10.42 9.04
C ALA A 115 -3.36 -11.37 8.53
N LEU A 116 -3.01 -12.57 8.07
CA LEU A 116 -3.98 -13.60 7.70
C LEU A 116 -4.83 -13.99 8.91
N VAL A 117 -4.20 -14.27 10.06
CA VAL A 117 -4.89 -14.59 11.32
C VAL A 117 -5.83 -13.44 11.74
N SER A 118 -5.35 -12.21 11.68
CA SER A 118 -6.14 -11.02 12.02
C SER A 118 -7.36 -10.85 11.12
N ALA A 119 -7.16 -10.88 9.81
CA ALA A 119 -8.22 -10.68 8.82
C ALA A 119 -9.27 -11.80 8.87
N SER A 120 -8.82 -13.06 9.00
CA SER A 120 -9.70 -14.24 9.07
C SER A 120 -10.56 -14.25 10.34
N ALA A 121 -10.05 -13.73 11.46
CA ALA A 121 -10.82 -13.58 12.69
C ALA A 121 -11.93 -12.53 12.59
N GLY A 122 -11.93 -11.70 11.54
CA GLY A 122 -12.92 -10.66 11.30
C GLY A 122 -12.48 -9.26 11.74
N ALA A 123 -11.18 -9.04 11.97
CA ALA A 123 -10.67 -7.70 12.23
C ALA A 123 -10.93 -6.77 11.03
N SER A 124 -11.28 -5.53 11.31
CA SER A 124 -11.47 -4.48 10.30
C SER A 124 -10.12 -3.99 9.78
N VAL A 125 -9.52 -4.76 8.88
CA VAL A 125 -8.20 -4.51 8.30
C VAL A 125 -8.21 -4.78 6.80
N GLY A 126 -7.18 -4.31 6.08
CA GLY A 126 -7.04 -4.55 4.64
C GLY A 126 -6.09 -5.71 4.35
N GLN A 127 -6.38 -6.43 3.26
CA GLN A 127 -5.58 -7.55 2.76
C GLN A 127 -4.39 -7.10 1.89
N TYR A 128 -4.53 -6.01 1.13
CA TYR A 128 -3.55 -5.64 0.11
C TYR A 128 -2.21 -5.17 0.66
N GLY A 129 -2.18 -4.54 1.85
CA GLY A 129 -0.91 -4.18 2.49
C GLY A 129 -0.02 -5.38 2.79
N PRO A 130 -0.50 -6.38 3.54
CA PRO A 130 0.21 -7.63 3.79
C PRO A 130 0.58 -8.38 2.51
N VAL A 131 -0.34 -8.51 1.55
CA VAL A 131 -0.11 -9.19 0.27
C VAL A 131 0.99 -8.51 -0.54
N LEU A 132 1.02 -7.17 -0.57
CA LEU A 132 2.06 -6.37 -1.21
C LEU A 132 3.43 -6.65 -0.59
N HIS A 133 3.52 -6.68 0.75
CA HIS A 133 4.77 -6.98 1.45
C HIS A 133 5.18 -8.44 1.29
N PHE A 134 4.22 -9.36 1.22
CA PHE A 134 4.47 -10.76 0.89
C PHE A 134 5.10 -10.91 -0.50
N GLY A 135 4.53 -10.24 -1.51
CA GLY A 135 5.11 -10.19 -2.86
C GLY A 135 6.53 -9.65 -2.86
N ALA A 136 6.79 -8.57 -2.13
CA ALA A 136 8.13 -8.02 -1.94
C ALA A 136 9.10 -9.07 -1.37
N SER A 137 8.66 -9.83 -0.36
CA SER A 137 9.44 -10.90 0.26
C SER A 137 9.73 -12.05 -0.72
N VAL A 138 8.76 -12.43 -1.55
CA VAL A 138 8.94 -13.40 -2.64
C VAL A 138 9.98 -12.91 -3.65
N GLY A 139 9.88 -11.65 -4.09
CA GLY A 139 10.86 -11.05 -5.00
C GLY A 139 12.27 -11.08 -4.42
N ALA A 140 12.43 -10.74 -3.15
CA ALA A 140 13.73 -10.78 -2.47
C ALA A 140 14.30 -12.21 -2.37
N GLN A 141 13.46 -13.23 -2.12
CA GLN A 141 13.88 -14.63 -2.11
C GLN A 141 14.28 -15.13 -3.50
N VAL A 142 13.53 -14.78 -4.54
CA VAL A 142 13.88 -15.14 -5.92
C VAL A 142 15.23 -14.55 -6.31
N ARG A 143 15.56 -13.33 -5.86
CA ARG A 143 16.88 -12.75 -6.06
C ARG A 143 17.99 -13.60 -5.45
N ALA A 144 17.79 -14.13 -4.25
CA ALA A 144 18.78 -14.97 -3.59
C ALA A 144 19.02 -16.28 -4.35
N LEU A 145 18.01 -16.82 -5.03
CA LEU A 145 18.08 -18.06 -5.81
C LEU A 145 18.57 -17.83 -7.25
N PHE A 146 18.16 -16.75 -7.88
CA PHE A 146 18.42 -16.42 -9.29
C PHE A 146 18.97 -14.99 -9.43
N PRO A 147 20.22 -14.73 -9.03
CA PRO A 147 20.82 -13.41 -9.17
C PRO A 147 21.05 -13.05 -10.64
N THR A 148 20.66 -11.84 -11.03
CA THR A 148 20.95 -11.23 -12.33
C THR A 148 21.66 -9.89 -12.13
N ARG A 149 21.91 -9.15 -13.22
CA ARG A 149 22.44 -7.78 -13.17
C ARG A 149 21.42 -6.73 -12.70
N LEU A 150 20.17 -7.15 -12.43
CA LEU A 150 19.15 -6.26 -11.87
C LEU A 150 19.48 -5.90 -10.41
N THR A 151 19.18 -4.66 -10.06
CA THR A 151 19.32 -4.19 -8.68
C THR A 151 18.25 -4.80 -7.77
N PRO A 152 18.50 -4.95 -6.45
CA PRO A 152 17.57 -5.57 -5.50
C PRO A 152 16.18 -4.96 -5.48
N ASP A 153 16.09 -3.64 -5.65
CA ASP A 153 14.84 -2.87 -5.70
C ASP A 153 13.90 -3.35 -6.83
N ILE A 154 14.47 -3.75 -7.99
CA ILE A 154 13.66 -4.25 -9.11
C ILE A 154 13.04 -5.61 -8.77
N TYR A 155 13.73 -6.50 -8.08
CA TYR A 155 13.15 -7.78 -7.63
C TYR A 155 12.00 -7.57 -6.64
N VAL A 156 12.18 -6.68 -5.67
CA VAL A 156 11.12 -6.27 -4.73
C VAL A 156 9.95 -5.69 -5.50
N ALA A 157 10.20 -4.80 -6.45
CA ALA A 157 9.21 -4.18 -7.31
C ALA A 157 8.41 -5.20 -8.14
N CYS A 158 9.08 -6.20 -8.74
CA CYS A 158 8.40 -7.29 -9.46
C CYS A 158 7.45 -8.07 -8.54
N GLY A 159 7.89 -8.41 -7.32
CA GLY A 159 7.07 -9.13 -6.37
C GLY A 159 5.84 -8.33 -5.92
N VAL A 160 6.01 -7.04 -5.65
CA VAL A 160 4.92 -6.12 -5.32
C VAL A 160 3.94 -6.00 -6.49
N ALA A 161 4.44 -5.83 -7.72
CA ALA A 161 3.60 -5.72 -8.90
C ALA A 161 2.79 -6.99 -9.15
N ALA A 162 3.40 -8.17 -9.00
CA ALA A 162 2.70 -9.45 -9.08
C ALA A 162 1.55 -9.55 -8.08
N ALA A 163 1.80 -9.16 -6.83
CA ALA A 163 0.82 -9.23 -5.75
C ALA A 163 -0.36 -8.28 -5.97
N ILE A 164 -0.11 -7.05 -6.40
CA ILE A 164 -1.17 -6.06 -6.73
C ILE A 164 -1.96 -6.52 -7.95
N SER A 165 -1.26 -6.94 -8.99
CA SER A 165 -1.85 -7.37 -10.25
C SER A 165 -2.79 -8.56 -10.05
N ALA A 166 -2.36 -9.58 -9.31
CA ALA A 166 -3.21 -10.72 -8.97
C ALA A 166 -4.39 -10.35 -8.04
N GLY A 167 -4.17 -9.42 -7.10
CA GLY A 167 -5.19 -9.02 -6.14
C GLY A 167 -6.33 -8.19 -6.73
N PHE A 168 -6.03 -7.35 -7.73
CA PHE A 168 -7.00 -6.45 -8.37
C PHE A 168 -7.38 -6.85 -9.79
N GLY A 169 -6.65 -7.77 -10.41
CA GLY A 169 -6.78 -8.04 -11.86
C GLY A 169 -6.31 -6.86 -12.72
N ALA A 170 -5.34 -6.06 -12.24
CA ALA A 170 -4.97 -4.76 -12.78
C ALA A 170 -3.45 -4.68 -13.05
N PRO A 171 -2.93 -5.29 -14.13
CA PRO A 171 -1.51 -5.34 -14.42
C PRO A 171 -0.89 -3.98 -14.78
N ILE A 172 -1.59 -3.12 -15.53
CA ILE A 172 -1.08 -1.80 -15.92
C ILE A 172 -0.96 -0.91 -14.67
N ALA A 173 -2.02 -0.90 -13.86
CA ALA A 173 -2.04 -0.16 -12.60
C ALA A 173 -0.95 -0.64 -11.65
N ALA A 174 -0.69 -1.96 -11.57
CA ALA A 174 0.35 -2.52 -10.73
C ALA A 174 1.74 -2.00 -11.09
N VAL A 175 2.08 -1.93 -12.39
CA VAL A 175 3.37 -1.39 -12.87
C VAL A 175 3.54 0.07 -12.48
N VAL A 176 2.50 0.89 -12.68
CA VAL A 176 2.56 2.32 -12.38
C VAL A 176 2.57 2.56 -10.86
N LEU A 177 1.71 1.87 -10.10
CA LEU A 177 1.65 2.01 -8.65
C LEU A 177 2.97 1.62 -7.98
N VAL A 178 3.63 0.56 -8.44
CA VAL A 178 4.94 0.16 -7.94
C VAL A 178 6.01 1.20 -8.27
N SER A 179 6.00 1.74 -9.48
CA SER A 179 6.93 2.80 -9.88
C SER A 179 6.71 4.08 -9.06
N GLU A 180 5.44 4.42 -8.77
CA GLU A 180 5.05 5.62 -8.04
C GLU A 180 5.25 5.50 -6.52
N ALA A 181 4.76 4.41 -5.90
CA ALA A 181 4.75 4.26 -4.44
C ALA A 181 6.00 3.57 -3.90
N ILE A 182 6.54 2.55 -4.59
CA ILE A 182 7.63 1.72 -4.09
C ILE A 182 8.97 2.23 -4.56
N LEU A 183 9.17 2.32 -5.88
CA LEU A 183 10.45 2.77 -6.45
C LEU A 183 10.64 4.29 -6.40
N ARG A 184 9.53 5.05 -6.51
CA ARG A 184 9.48 6.52 -6.59
C ARG A 184 10.26 7.10 -7.78
N HIS A 185 10.46 6.30 -8.80
CA HIS A 185 11.04 6.70 -10.07
C HIS A 185 10.62 5.74 -11.19
N PHE A 186 10.61 6.25 -12.40
CA PHE A 186 10.35 5.48 -13.60
C PHE A 186 11.68 5.18 -14.30
N ALA A 187 12.25 3.98 -14.04
CA ALA A 187 13.47 3.55 -14.71
C ALA A 187 13.12 2.61 -15.87
N VAL A 188 13.52 2.94 -17.09
CA VAL A 188 13.21 2.16 -18.30
C VAL A 188 13.62 0.68 -18.16
N ARG A 189 14.78 0.40 -17.55
CA ARG A 189 15.26 -0.97 -17.31
C ARG A 189 14.42 -1.77 -16.32
N ALA A 190 13.65 -1.10 -15.45
CA ALA A 190 12.78 -1.74 -14.47
C ALA A 190 11.40 -2.08 -15.07
N VAL A 191 10.95 -1.34 -16.07
CA VAL A 191 9.60 -1.49 -16.64
C VAL A 191 9.37 -2.89 -17.21
N ALA A 192 10.31 -3.44 -18.00
CA ALA A 192 10.12 -4.73 -18.63
C ALA A 192 9.93 -5.88 -17.65
N PRO A 193 10.83 -6.13 -16.65
CA PRO A 193 10.65 -7.22 -15.70
C PRO A 193 9.43 -7.03 -14.80
N ILE A 194 9.11 -5.80 -14.39
CA ILE A 194 7.92 -5.50 -13.58
C ILE A 194 6.64 -5.78 -14.38
N THR A 195 6.60 -5.37 -15.65
CA THR A 195 5.44 -5.61 -16.53
C THR A 195 5.23 -7.10 -16.77
N VAL A 196 6.31 -7.84 -17.06
CA VAL A 196 6.21 -9.31 -17.23
C VAL A 196 5.67 -9.95 -15.95
N SER A 197 6.21 -9.57 -14.79
CA SER A 197 5.76 -10.10 -13.50
C SER A 197 4.28 -9.79 -13.23
N ALA A 198 3.83 -8.57 -13.49
CA ALA A 198 2.44 -8.17 -13.32
C ALA A 198 1.48 -8.93 -14.27
N ILE A 199 1.82 -9.02 -15.57
CA ILE A 199 0.99 -9.71 -16.56
C ILE A 199 0.91 -11.19 -16.26
N VAL A 200 2.04 -11.84 -15.95
CA VAL A 200 2.07 -13.27 -15.62
C VAL A 200 1.24 -13.56 -14.37
N ALA A 201 1.33 -12.73 -13.34
CA ALA A 201 0.52 -12.89 -12.12
C ALA A 201 -0.99 -12.81 -12.42
N THR A 202 -1.42 -11.86 -13.25
CA THR A 202 -2.83 -11.77 -13.67
C THR A 202 -3.25 -12.96 -14.54
N ALA A 203 -2.39 -13.42 -15.45
CA ALA A 203 -2.69 -14.54 -16.35
C ALA A 203 -2.76 -15.88 -15.61
N VAL A 204 -1.96 -16.08 -14.57
CA VAL A 204 -1.94 -17.29 -13.74
C VAL A 204 -3.14 -17.35 -12.78
N THR A 205 -3.65 -16.21 -12.33
CA THR A 205 -4.77 -16.15 -11.37
C THR A 205 -5.99 -16.98 -11.82
N PRO A 206 -6.58 -16.79 -13.02
CA PRO A 206 -7.78 -17.53 -13.44
C PRO A 206 -7.52 -19.02 -13.74
N LEU A 207 -6.26 -19.47 -13.86
CA LEU A 207 -5.94 -20.90 -14.05
C LEU A 207 -6.12 -21.72 -12.77
N PHE A 208 -6.01 -21.08 -11.61
CA PHE A 208 -6.04 -21.76 -10.32
C PHE A 208 -7.15 -21.23 -9.39
N PHE A 209 -7.73 -20.09 -9.71
CA PHE A 209 -8.67 -19.39 -8.84
C PHE A 209 -9.80 -18.74 -9.65
N ASP A 210 -11.04 -19.00 -9.27
CA ASP A 210 -12.22 -18.34 -9.88
C ASP A 210 -12.35 -16.87 -9.42
N ARG A 211 -11.32 -16.06 -9.74
CA ARG A 211 -11.29 -14.62 -9.39
C ARG A 211 -10.79 -13.80 -10.54
N VAL A 212 -11.55 -12.76 -10.89
CA VAL A 212 -11.15 -11.79 -11.91
C VAL A 212 -10.94 -10.40 -11.29
N SER A 213 -11.86 -9.95 -10.45
CA SER A 213 -11.79 -8.65 -9.76
C SER A 213 -12.56 -8.72 -8.44
N PRO A 214 -12.10 -8.04 -7.37
CA PRO A 214 -12.83 -7.97 -6.10
C PRO A 214 -14.10 -7.12 -6.18
N TYR A 215 -14.19 -6.21 -7.14
CA TYR A 215 -15.29 -5.27 -7.30
C TYR A 215 -15.96 -5.43 -8.65
N SER A 216 -17.30 -5.42 -8.66
CA SER A 216 -18.12 -5.46 -9.87
C SER A 216 -18.79 -4.10 -10.07
N VAL A 217 -18.49 -3.47 -11.20
CA VAL A 217 -19.05 -2.15 -11.56
C VAL A 217 -19.68 -2.26 -12.94
N THR A 218 -20.94 -1.82 -13.04
CA THR A 218 -21.58 -1.61 -14.34
C THR A 218 -21.25 -0.20 -14.79
N ALA A 219 -20.50 -0.09 -15.90
CA ALA A 219 -20.15 1.21 -16.47
C ALA A 219 -21.42 1.91 -16.98
N SER A 220 -21.60 3.16 -16.59
CA SER A 220 -22.65 4.04 -17.05
C SER A 220 -22.04 5.28 -17.70
N PRO A 221 -22.66 5.90 -18.70
CA PRO A 221 -22.21 7.16 -19.25
C PRO A 221 -22.10 8.22 -18.15
N THR A 222 -21.01 8.99 -18.15
CA THR A 222 -20.80 10.04 -17.18
C THR A 222 -21.33 11.37 -17.70
N ASP A 223 -22.21 11.99 -16.92
CA ASP A 223 -22.59 13.38 -17.15
C ASP A 223 -21.44 14.31 -16.72
N TRP A 224 -20.89 15.06 -17.66
CA TRP A 224 -19.82 16.03 -17.39
C TRP A 224 -20.26 17.15 -16.45
N GLY A 225 -21.56 17.38 -16.26
CA GLY A 225 -22.12 18.27 -15.24
C GLY A 225 -21.78 17.86 -13.80
N LEU A 226 -21.37 16.59 -13.58
CA LEU A 226 -20.91 16.09 -12.27
C LEU A 226 -19.51 16.60 -11.85
N LEU A 227 -18.71 17.20 -12.74
CA LEU A 227 -17.34 17.62 -12.41
C LEU A 227 -17.23 18.53 -11.18
N PRO A 228 -18.11 19.51 -10.94
CA PRO A 228 -18.06 20.29 -9.70
C PRO A 228 -18.30 19.45 -8.44
N VAL A 229 -19.20 18.47 -8.51
CA VAL A 229 -19.47 17.52 -7.41
C VAL A 229 -18.25 16.62 -7.17
N VAL A 230 -17.60 16.14 -8.24
CA VAL A 230 -16.37 15.36 -8.20
C VAL A 230 -15.23 16.13 -7.52
N LEU A 231 -15.06 17.43 -7.80
CA LEU A 231 -14.08 18.29 -7.13
C LEU A 231 -14.40 18.44 -5.64
N GLY A 232 -15.65 18.69 -5.30
CA GLY A 232 -16.11 18.76 -3.91
C GLY A 232 -15.88 17.44 -3.16
N LEU A 233 -16.19 16.31 -3.81
CA LEU A 233 -15.92 14.97 -3.29
C LEU A 233 -14.41 14.76 -3.04
N GLY A 234 -13.56 15.19 -3.96
CA GLY A 234 -12.10 15.16 -3.79
C GLY A 234 -11.62 15.92 -2.55
N ALA A 235 -12.19 17.10 -2.30
CA ALA A 235 -11.86 17.88 -1.09
C ALA A 235 -12.34 17.18 0.20
N CYS A 236 -13.56 16.64 0.22
CA CYS A 236 -14.07 15.86 1.35
C CYS A 236 -13.24 14.57 1.58
N ALA A 237 -12.84 13.89 0.50
CA ALA A 237 -12.00 12.71 0.54
C ALA A 237 -10.62 13.00 1.16
N ALA A 238 -10.03 14.17 0.87
CA ALA A 238 -8.79 14.60 1.51
C ALA A 238 -8.94 14.74 3.03
N ILE A 239 -10.01 15.39 3.48
CA ILE A 239 -10.29 15.58 4.91
C ILE A 239 -10.47 14.21 5.59
N LEU A 240 -11.27 13.32 4.99
CA LEU A 240 -11.49 11.98 5.50
C LEU A 240 -10.18 11.17 5.58
N ALA A 241 -9.36 11.20 4.53
CA ALA A 241 -8.07 10.54 4.51
C ALA A 241 -7.14 11.06 5.61
N ILE A 242 -7.08 12.39 5.82
CA ILE A 242 -6.27 13.01 6.89
C ILE A 242 -6.78 12.58 8.27
N VAL A 243 -8.10 12.61 8.50
CA VAL A 243 -8.71 12.16 9.77
C VAL A 243 -8.35 10.69 10.02
N PHE A 244 -8.53 9.84 9.02
CA PHE A 244 -8.20 8.42 9.11
C PHE A 244 -6.73 8.18 9.45
N MET A 245 -5.81 8.77 8.71
CA MET A 245 -4.37 8.62 8.94
C MET A 245 -3.93 9.16 10.31
N ARG A 246 -4.44 10.34 10.71
CA ARG A 246 -4.11 10.93 12.02
C ARG A 246 -4.64 10.08 13.17
N SER A 247 -5.87 9.57 13.05
CA SER A 247 -6.48 8.72 14.07
C SER A 247 -5.70 7.42 14.24
N LEU A 248 -5.32 6.74 13.15
CA LEU A 248 -4.48 5.55 13.18
C LEU A 248 -3.14 5.78 13.90
N LEU A 249 -2.43 6.83 13.50
CA LEU A 249 -1.10 7.12 14.07
C LEU A 249 -1.19 7.53 15.54
N ARG A 250 -2.21 8.30 15.93
CA ARG A 250 -2.42 8.70 17.33
C ARG A 250 -2.80 7.51 18.21
N THR A 251 -3.71 6.66 17.75
CA THR A 251 -4.12 5.46 18.49
C THR A 251 -2.95 4.48 18.63
N ALA A 252 -2.15 4.29 17.59
CA ALA A 252 -0.95 3.45 17.64
C ALA A 252 0.10 4.00 18.61
N ALA A 253 0.32 5.32 18.61
CA ALA A 253 1.24 5.95 19.57
C ALA A 253 0.73 5.82 21.01
N TRP A 254 -0.56 6.02 21.25
CA TRP A 254 -1.19 5.83 22.55
C TRP A 254 -1.10 4.38 23.03
N ALA A 255 -1.44 3.40 22.19
CA ALA A 255 -1.35 1.99 22.54
C ALA A 255 0.09 1.59 22.91
N LYS A 256 1.07 2.10 22.17
CA LYS A 256 2.49 1.86 22.47
C LYS A 256 2.92 2.45 23.81
N SER A 257 2.36 3.58 24.23
CA SER A 257 2.71 4.22 25.51
C SER A 257 2.26 3.41 26.75
N LEU A 258 1.27 2.51 26.59
CA LEU A 258 0.73 1.67 27.66
C LEU A 258 1.58 0.41 27.92
N ASN A 259 2.55 0.09 27.08
CA ASN A 259 3.52 -1.01 27.24
C ASN A 259 2.92 -2.40 27.55
N ASN A 260 1.64 -2.61 27.22
CA ASN A 260 0.95 -3.90 27.42
C ASN A 260 0.27 -4.33 26.11
N GLU A 261 1.08 -4.96 25.23
CA GLU A 261 0.65 -5.34 23.89
C GLU A 261 -0.54 -6.31 23.90
N LEU A 262 -0.49 -7.35 24.77
CA LEU A 262 -1.58 -8.33 24.84
C LEU A 262 -2.89 -7.69 25.27
N ALA A 263 -2.88 -6.81 26.27
CA ALA A 263 -4.08 -6.10 26.70
C ALA A 263 -4.65 -5.22 25.58
N MET A 264 -3.79 -4.58 24.78
CA MET A 264 -4.24 -3.77 23.64
C MET A 264 -4.86 -4.63 22.54
N LEU A 265 -4.29 -5.79 22.23
CA LEU A 265 -4.86 -6.74 21.27
C LEU A 265 -6.23 -7.27 21.73
N LEU A 266 -6.37 -7.63 23.01
CA LEU A 266 -7.64 -8.08 23.58
C LEU A 266 -8.69 -6.97 23.61
N LEU A 267 -8.28 -5.73 23.90
CA LEU A 267 -9.15 -4.56 23.83
C LEU A 267 -9.61 -4.31 22.38
N ALA A 268 -8.71 -4.40 21.40
CA ALA A 268 -9.05 -4.27 19.98
C ALA A 268 -10.07 -5.34 19.56
N ALA A 269 -9.84 -6.59 19.94
CA ALA A 269 -10.74 -7.72 19.66
C ALA A 269 -12.14 -7.49 20.24
N THR A 270 -12.21 -7.04 21.48
CA THR A 270 -13.48 -6.78 22.19
C THR A 270 -14.24 -5.59 21.57
N LEU A 271 -13.56 -4.47 21.34
CA LEU A 271 -14.18 -3.30 20.72
C LEU A 271 -14.64 -3.60 19.29
N MET A 272 -13.82 -4.35 18.52
CA MET A 272 -14.21 -4.76 17.16
C MET A 272 -15.46 -5.65 17.17
N ALA A 273 -15.56 -6.60 18.10
CA ALA A 273 -16.74 -7.43 18.24
C ALA A 273 -18.00 -6.61 18.59
N LEU A 274 -17.88 -5.65 19.51
CA LEU A 274 -18.98 -4.75 19.85
C LEU A 274 -19.43 -3.91 18.65
N ILE A 275 -18.49 -3.33 17.90
CA ILE A 275 -18.82 -2.58 16.68
C ILE A 275 -19.49 -3.52 15.67
N GLY A 276 -18.98 -4.75 15.49
CA GLY A 276 -19.54 -5.72 14.56
C GLY A 276 -20.93 -6.24 14.93
N MET A 277 -21.31 -6.22 16.21
CA MET A 277 -22.68 -6.51 16.66
C MET A 277 -23.66 -5.40 16.28
N LEU A 278 -23.18 -4.14 16.27
CA LEU A 278 -24.00 -2.98 15.92
C LEU A 278 -24.05 -2.74 14.40
N VAL A 279 -22.91 -2.93 13.72
CA VAL A 279 -22.75 -2.68 12.28
C VAL A 279 -21.94 -3.84 11.68
N PRO A 280 -22.59 -4.93 11.28
CA PRO A 280 -21.93 -6.12 10.73
C PRO A 280 -21.09 -5.83 9.47
N GLU A 281 -21.46 -4.83 8.70
CA GLU A 281 -20.77 -4.38 7.48
C GLU A 281 -19.34 -3.85 7.77
N ALA A 282 -19.07 -3.41 9.00
CA ALA A 282 -17.74 -2.92 9.39
C ALA A 282 -16.75 -4.08 9.63
N VAL A 283 -17.23 -5.32 9.79
CA VAL A 283 -16.41 -6.51 10.09
C VAL A 283 -15.57 -6.94 8.89
N GLY A 284 -14.35 -7.36 9.15
CA GLY A 284 -13.44 -7.96 8.17
C GLY A 284 -13.00 -6.99 7.07
N LEU A 285 -12.76 -7.53 5.87
CA LEU A 285 -12.23 -6.78 4.73
C LEU A 285 -13.20 -5.74 4.16
N GLY A 286 -14.51 -5.99 4.27
CA GLY A 286 -15.57 -5.10 3.78
C GLY A 286 -15.78 -5.13 2.26
N THR A 287 -15.23 -6.10 1.54
CA THR A 287 -15.38 -6.20 0.07
C THR A 287 -16.83 -6.35 -0.36
N GLN A 288 -17.60 -7.20 0.33
CA GLN A 288 -19.02 -7.38 0.03
C GLN A 288 -19.81 -6.08 0.25
N SER A 289 -19.57 -5.41 1.36
CA SER A 289 -20.26 -4.15 1.67
C SER A 289 -19.94 -3.03 0.65
N VAL A 290 -18.72 -3.01 0.08
CA VAL A 290 -18.40 -2.11 -1.03
C VAL A 290 -19.17 -2.50 -2.29
N ASN A 291 -19.32 -3.80 -2.59
CA ASN A 291 -20.12 -4.25 -3.73
C ASN A 291 -21.61 -3.90 -3.54
N ASP A 292 -22.16 -4.00 -2.32
CA ASP A 292 -23.53 -3.58 -2.02
C ASP A 292 -23.74 -2.07 -2.24
N LEU A 293 -22.73 -1.24 -1.90
CA LEU A 293 -22.73 0.20 -2.23
C LEU A 293 -22.66 0.43 -3.75
N LEU A 294 -21.84 -0.33 -4.47
CA LEU A 294 -21.73 -0.22 -5.93
C LEU A 294 -23.00 -0.70 -6.65
N ALA A 295 -23.74 -1.63 -6.05
CA ALA A 295 -25.05 -2.08 -6.54
C ALA A 295 -26.18 -1.09 -6.23
N GLY A 296 -25.96 -0.08 -5.38
CA GLY A 296 -26.98 0.89 -5.01
C GLY A 296 -28.00 0.37 -3.97
N GLU A 297 -27.65 -0.70 -3.24
CA GLU A 297 -28.61 -1.43 -2.38
C GLU A 297 -28.76 -0.84 -0.96
N LYS A 298 -28.02 0.22 -0.63
CA LYS A 298 -27.99 0.78 0.74
C LYS A 298 -28.78 2.09 0.85
N LEU A 299 -29.38 2.32 2.00
CA LEU A 299 -29.98 3.61 2.33
C LEU A 299 -28.88 4.64 2.71
N PHE A 300 -29.18 5.94 2.55
CA PHE A 300 -28.27 7.03 2.92
C PHE A 300 -27.77 6.90 4.37
N GLY A 301 -28.67 6.65 5.33
CA GLY A 301 -28.34 6.50 6.74
C GLY A 301 -27.45 5.29 7.03
N GLU A 302 -27.68 4.18 6.34
CA GLU A 302 -26.84 2.98 6.43
C GLU A 302 -25.42 3.25 5.93
N ALA A 303 -25.28 3.88 4.76
CA ALA A 303 -23.98 4.25 4.21
C ALA A 303 -23.20 5.21 5.12
N ALA A 304 -23.87 6.17 5.75
CA ALA A 304 -23.30 7.08 6.72
C ALA A 304 -22.83 6.34 7.99
N LEU A 305 -23.64 5.41 8.50
CA LEU A 305 -23.29 4.57 9.64
C LEU A 305 -22.10 3.65 9.31
N MET A 306 -22.11 3.03 8.13
CA MET A 306 -21.01 2.20 7.62
C MET A 306 -19.69 2.97 7.55
N LEU A 307 -19.71 4.22 7.06
CA LEU A 307 -18.54 5.09 7.00
C LEU A 307 -17.91 5.29 8.40
N VAL A 308 -18.74 5.70 9.37
CA VAL A 308 -18.28 5.99 10.74
C VAL A 308 -17.82 4.72 11.45
N ALA A 309 -18.60 3.63 11.33
CA ALA A 309 -18.28 2.36 11.95
C ALA A 309 -16.98 1.76 11.37
N LYS A 310 -16.78 1.81 10.05
CA LYS A 310 -15.54 1.33 9.41
C LYS A 310 -14.33 2.15 9.81
N LEU A 311 -14.47 3.48 9.87
CA LEU A 311 -13.41 4.36 10.34
C LEU A 311 -12.99 3.97 11.77
N GLY A 312 -13.95 3.89 12.69
CA GLY A 312 -13.70 3.53 14.09
C GLY A 312 -13.13 2.12 14.23
N ALA A 313 -13.73 1.13 13.58
CA ALA A 313 -13.31 -0.26 13.62
C ALA A 313 -11.87 -0.44 13.13
N THR A 314 -11.51 0.19 12.01
CA THR A 314 -10.14 0.09 11.48
C THR A 314 -9.12 0.80 12.36
N VAL A 315 -9.47 1.99 12.90
CA VAL A 315 -8.60 2.72 13.84
C VAL A 315 -8.36 1.91 15.11
N VAL A 316 -9.40 1.26 15.64
CA VAL A 316 -9.29 0.37 16.79
C VAL A 316 -8.44 -0.85 16.46
N CYS A 317 -8.73 -1.56 15.38
CA CYS A 317 -8.02 -2.79 15.02
C CYS A 317 -6.52 -2.52 14.79
N ILE A 318 -6.18 -1.67 13.84
CA ILE A 318 -4.76 -1.42 13.47
C ILE A 318 -4.05 -0.60 14.55
N GLY A 319 -4.73 0.40 15.11
CA GLY A 319 -4.16 1.29 16.10
C GLY A 319 -3.79 0.58 17.41
N LEU A 320 -4.56 -0.43 17.83
CA LEU A 320 -4.28 -1.21 19.03
C LEU A 320 -3.45 -2.47 18.78
N GLY A 321 -3.01 -2.72 17.54
CA GLY A 321 -2.00 -3.73 17.25
C GLY A 321 -2.44 -4.96 16.47
N LEU A 322 -3.73 -5.09 16.08
CA LEU A 322 -4.13 -6.12 15.11
C LEU A 322 -3.45 -5.84 13.76
N VAL A 323 -3.02 -6.90 13.10
CA VAL A 323 -2.15 -6.80 11.93
C VAL A 323 -2.96 -6.77 10.63
N GLY A 324 -2.69 -5.80 9.76
CA GLY A 324 -3.31 -5.70 8.45
C GLY A 324 -3.00 -4.39 7.72
N GLY A 325 -3.53 -4.26 6.51
CA GLY A 325 -3.32 -3.09 5.65
C GLY A 325 -4.37 -2.00 5.84
N VAL A 326 -4.06 -0.81 5.39
CA VAL A 326 -4.96 0.36 5.39
C VAL A 326 -5.67 0.57 4.04
N PHE A 327 -5.27 -0.17 2.98
CA PHE A 327 -5.75 0.08 1.63
C PHE A 327 -7.23 -0.27 1.44
N SER A 328 -7.64 -1.52 1.78
CA SER A 328 -9.05 -1.91 1.68
C SER A 328 -9.97 -1.03 2.54
N PRO A 329 -9.62 -0.71 3.80
CA PRO A 329 -10.39 0.27 4.57
C PRO A 329 -10.47 1.65 3.92
N ALA A 330 -9.39 2.13 3.29
CA ALA A 330 -9.42 3.41 2.58
C ALA A 330 -10.39 3.38 1.37
N LEU A 331 -10.40 2.26 0.62
CA LEU A 331 -11.37 2.06 -0.46
C LEU A 331 -12.82 2.06 0.07
N PHE A 332 -13.06 1.35 1.18
CA PHE A 332 -14.40 1.31 1.80
C PHE A 332 -14.86 2.69 2.27
N LEU A 333 -14.00 3.42 2.98
CA LEU A 333 -14.31 4.78 3.43
C LEU A 333 -14.60 5.70 2.26
N GLY A 334 -13.81 5.58 1.19
CA GLY A 334 -14.03 6.33 -0.05
C GLY A 334 -15.31 5.94 -0.75
N ALA A 335 -15.64 4.63 -0.81
CA ALA A 335 -16.90 4.14 -1.36
C ALA A 335 -18.11 4.73 -0.62
N SER A 336 -18.10 4.63 0.71
CA SER A 336 -19.20 5.16 1.54
C SER A 336 -19.35 6.68 1.37
N LEU A 337 -18.23 7.43 1.36
CA LEU A 337 -18.27 8.88 1.14
C LEU A 337 -18.79 9.23 -0.26
N GLY A 338 -18.31 8.53 -1.29
CA GLY A 338 -18.72 8.72 -2.68
C GLY A 338 -20.20 8.38 -2.87
N TYR A 339 -20.68 7.30 -2.25
CA TYR A 339 -22.08 6.90 -2.25
C TYR A 339 -23.00 7.98 -1.66
N LEU A 340 -22.61 8.55 -0.51
CA LEU A 340 -23.34 9.67 0.11
C LEU A 340 -23.36 10.90 -0.80
N ALA A 341 -22.23 11.22 -1.44
CA ALA A 341 -22.16 12.32 -2.41
C ALA A 341 -23.07 12.05 -3.63
N GLY A 342 -23.16 10.79 -4.07
CA GLY A 342 -24.06 10.35 -5.12
C GLY A 342 -25.54 10.59 -4.80
N TYR A 343 -25.95 10.25 -3.58
CA TYR A 343 -27.33 10.56 -3.11
C TYR A 343 -27.60 12.06 -3.13
N VAL A 344 -26.66 12.87 -2.69
CA VAL A 344 -26.78 14.34 -2.75
C VAL A 344 -26.87 14.82 -4.19
N ALA A 345 -26.06 14.26 -5.11
CA ALA A 345 -26.09 14.60 -6.53
C ALA A 345 -27.46 14.28 -7.16
N VAL A 346 -28.02 13.09 -6.88
CA VAL A 346 -29.38 12.73 -7.33
C VAL A 346 -30.44 13.70 -6.78
N GLY A 347 -30.30 14.09 -5.52
CA GLY A 347 -31.15 15.13 -4.93
C GLY A 347 -31.03 16.52 -5.59
N LEU A 348 -29.91 16.80 -6.25
CA LEU A 348 -29.70 18.01 -7.04
C LEU A 348 -30.17 17.87 -8.49
N GLY A 349 -30.74 16.73 -8.88
CA GLY A 349 -31.31 16.49 -10.19
C GLY A 349 -30.44 15.74 -11.19
N PHE A 350 -29.29 15.18 -10.75
CA PHE A 350 -28.49 14.28 -11.59
C PHE A 350 -29.12 12.89 -11.68
N ASP A 351 -28.74 12.15 -12.71
CA ASP A 351 -29.20 10.78 -12.93
C ASP A 351 -28.73 9.85 -11.80
N SER A 352 -29.47 8.77 -11.56
CA SER A 352 -29.15 7.75 -10.55
C SER A 352 -27.79 7.08 -10.75
N SER A 353 -27.27 7.05 -11.97
CA SER A 353 -25.92 6.57 -12.30
C SER A 353 -24.81 7.35 -11.57
N ALA A 354 -25.08 8.60 -11.15
CA ALA A 354 -24.18 9.43 -10.37
C ALA A 354 -23.75 8.74 -9.06
N VAL A 355 -24.61 7.92 -8.45
CA VAL A 355 -24.30 7.19 -7.22
C VAL A 355 -23.14 6.23 -7.44
N VAL A 356 -23.18 5.42 -8.49
CA VAL A 356 -22.12 4.45 -8.81
C VAL A 356 -20.81 5.16 -9.19
N ILE A 357 -20.91 6.19 -10.03
CA ILE A 357 -19.75 6.97 -10.49
C ILE A 357 -19.05 7.61 -9.29
N LEU A 358 -19.77 8.33 -8.43
CA LEU A 358 -19.19 9.01 -7.28
C LEU A 358 -18.71 8.02 -6.20
N THR A 359 -19.33 6.84 -6.07
CA THR A 359 -18.83 5.76 -5.21
C THR A 359 -17.43 5.32 -5.65
N VAL A 360 -17.24 5.02 -6.93
CA VAL A 360 -15.94 4.61 -7.48
C VAL A 360 -14.90 5.74 -7.38
N VAL A 361 -15.31 6.96 -7.71
CA VAL A 361 -14.44 8.15 -7.62
C VAL A 361 -14.01 8.41 -6.18
N GLY A 362 -14.93 8.26 -5.22
CA GLY A 362 -14.63 8.38 -3.80
C GLY A 362 -13.63 7.32 -3.31
N MET A 363 -13.79 6.05 -3.76
CA MET A 363 -12.82 4.97 -3.48
C MET A 363 -11.42 5.39 -3.89
N ALA A 364 -11.28 5.87 -5.12
CA ALA A 364 -9.99 6.30 -5.65
C ALA A 364 -9.40 7.50 -4.88
N ALA A 365 -10.22 8.52 -4.59
CA ALA A 365 -9.76 9.76 -3.97
C ALA A 365 -9.23 9.55 -2.55
N VAL A 366 -9.89 8.74 -1.72
CA VAL A 366 -9.42 8.42 -0.36
C VAL A 366 -8.19 7.52 -0.42
N ALA A 367 -8.22 6.43 -1.22
CA ALA A 367 -7.13 5.49 -1.31
C ALA A 367 -5.86 6.13 -1.88
N GLY A 368 -5.96 6.97 -2.91
CA GLY A 368 -4.84 7.68 -3.52
C GLY A 368 -4.10 8.56 -2.53
N SER A 369 -4.85 9.29 -1.69
CA SER A 369 -4.28 10.14 -0.63
C SER A 369 -3.65 9.34 0.51
N VAL A 370 -4.23 8.21 0.91
CA VAL A 370 -3.71 7.37 2.01
C VAL A 370 -2.42 6.66 1.58
N ILE A 371 -2.38 6.12 0.35
CA ILE A 371 -1.24 5.33 -0.15
C ILE A 371 -0.12 6.24 -0.67
N GLY A 372 -0.48 7.40 -1.24
CA GLY A 372 0.47 8.30 -1.91
C GLY A 372 0.85 7.82 -3.32
N ALA A 373 -0.08 7.18 -4.03
CA ALA A 373 0.05 6.74 -5.41
C ALA A 373 -1.19 7.16 -6.23
N PRO A 374 -1.38 8.45 -6.48
CA PRO A 374 -2.55 8.97 -7.16
C PRO A 374 -2.75 8.38 -8.56
N ILE A 375 -1.71 8.26 -9.37
CA ILE A 375 -1.81 7.75 -10.76
C ILE A 375 -2.10 6.26 -10.74
N GLY A 376 -1.39 5.50 -9.90
CA GLY A 376 -1.59 4.06 -9.78
C GLY A 376 -3.02 3.69 -9.38
N VAL A 377 -3.64 4.44 -8.45
CA VAL A 377 -5.01 4.19 -8.01
C VAL A 377 -6.04 4.57 -9.10
N VAL A 378 -5.82 5.64 -9.86
CA VAL A 378 -6.68 5.97 -11.01
C VAL A 378 -6.65 4.86 -12.06
N LEU A 379 -5.48 4.28 -12.31
CA LEU A 379 -5.35 3.17 -13.24
C LEU A 379 -6.01 1.89 -12.71
N ILE A 380 -6.01 1.63 -11.39
CA ILE A 380 -6.81 0.55 -10.80
C ILE A 380 -8.29 0.77 -11.16
N VAL A 381 -8.82 1.98 -10.98
CA VAL A 381 -10.19 2.30 -11.34
C VAL A 381 -10.44 2.06 -12.83
N PHE A 382 -9.54 2.52 -13.69
CA PHE A 382 -9.64 2.31 -15.14
C PHE A 382 -9.71 0.81 -15.52
N GLU A 383 -8.83 -0.01 -14.96
CA GLU A 383 -8.76 -1.44 -15.31
C GLU A 383 -9.96 -2.23 -14.80
N PHE A 384 -10.51 -1.93 -13.60
CA PHE A 384 -11.67 -2.67 -13.12
C PHE A 384 -13.01 -2.15 -13.67
N THR A 385 -13.13 -0.85 -13.96
CA THR A 385 -14.35 -0.30 -14.58
C THR A 385 -14.36 -0.43 -16.10
N ARG A 386 -13.18 -0.50 -16.71
CA ARG A 386 -12.99 -0.44 -18.19
C ARG A 386 -13.65 0.77 -18.83
N SER A 387 -13.81 1.85 -18.10
CA SER A 387 -14.42 3.10 -18.52
C SER A 387 -13.45 4.25 -18.45
N TYR A 388 -13.30 4.95 -19.57
CA TYR A 388 -12.48 6.15 -19.67
C TYR A 388 -13.06 7.30 -18.84
N GLU A 389 -14.38 7.44 -18.85
CA GLU A 389 -15.07 8.51 -18.12
C GLU A 389 -14.85 8.38 -16.61
N PHE A 390 -14.96 7.17 -16.05
CA PHE A 390 -14.66 6.92 -14.67
C PHE A 390 -13.22 7.27 -14.29
N ALA A 391 -12.26 6.96 -15.17
CA ALA A 391 -10.87 7.30 -14.95
C ALA A 391 -10.65 8.81 -14.96
N VAL A 392 -11.29 9.57 -15.86
CA VAL A 392 -11.21 11.03 -15.92
C VAL A 392 -11.84 11.68 -14.69
N ALA A 393 -12.99 11.21 -14.25
CA ALA A 393 -13.61 11.69 -13.01
C ALA A 393 -12.71 11.34 -11.79
N ALA A 394 -12.17 10.12 -11.75
CA ALA A 394 -11.29 9.69 -10.67
C ALA A 394 -9.99 10.52 -10.61
N ILE A 395 -9.34 10.81 -11.74
CA ILE A 395 -8.09 11.61 -11.73
C ILE A 395 -8.33 13.01 -11.19
N LEU A 396 -9.49 13.61 -11.49
CA LEU A 396 -9.84 14.94 -10.98
C LEU A 396 -10.01 14.94 -9.46
N ALA A 397 -10.80 13.99 -8.91
CA ALA A 397 -11.00 13.88 -7.47
C ALA A 397 -9.73 13.46 -6.72
N VAL A 398 -8.95 12.51 -7.26
CA VAL A 398 -7.68 12.06 -6.70
C VAL A 398 -6.66 13.18 -6.69
N SER A 399 -6.56 13.97 -7.77
CA SER A 399 -5.65 15.12 -7.83
C SER A 399 -6.01 16.17 -6.77
N MET A 400 -7.30 16.49 -6.63
CA MET A 400 -7.77 17.43 -5.61
C MET A 400 -7.51 16.90 -4.20
N SER A 401 -7.84 15.64 -3.95
CA SER A 401 -7.62 14.98 -2.66
C SER A 401 -6.13 14.91 -2.30
N SER A 402 -5.28 14.49 -3.23
CA SER A 402 -3.84 14.38 -3.02
C SER A 402 -3.19 15.75 -2.82
N PHE A 403 -3.61 16.77 -3.56
CA PHE A 403 -3.12 18.15 -3.39
C PHE A 403 -3.41 18.67 -1.98
N ILE A 404 -4.66 18.56 -1.52
CA ILE A 404 -5.05 19.02 -0.17
C ILE A 404 -4.35 18.19 0.91
N SER A 405 -4.34 16.86 0.76
CA SER A 405 -3.70 15.96 1.72
C SER A 405 -2.21 16.25 1.85
N THR A 406 -1.49 16.45 0.74
CA THR A 406 -0.06 16.79 0.75
C THR A 406 0.20 18.15 1.41
N ARG A 407 -0.67 19.13 1.25
CA ARG A 407 -0.53 20.44 1.89
C ARG A 407 -0.81 20.43 3.38
N LEU A 408 -1.82 19.68 3.84
CA LEU A 408 -2.27 19.68 5.23
C LEU A 408 -1.66 18.56 6.10
N PHE A 409 -1.23 17.47 5.50
CA PHE A 409 -0.65 16.32 6.21
C PHE A 409 0.79 16.03 5.81
N CYS A 410 1.24 16.51 4.67
CA CYS A 410 2.60 16.48 4.10
C CYS A 410 3.07 15.12 3.58
N TYR A 411 2.48 14.00 4.00
CA TYR A 411 2.98 12.65 3.72
C TYR A 411 1.83 11.69 3.45
N SER A 412 2.11 10.57 2.74
CA SER A 412 1.25 9.39 2.76
C SER A 412 1.32 8.70 4.13
N PHE A 413 0.43 7.73 4.36
CA PHE A 413 0.44 6.92 5.59
C PHE A 413 1.78 6.18 5.77
N PHE A 414 2.30 5.60 4.69
CA PHE A 414 3.57 4.85 4.73
C PHE A 414 4.77 5.76 4.96
N ASP A 415 4.77 6.96 4.36
CA ASP A 415 5.82 7.94 4.61
C ASP A 415 5.88 8.36 6.07
N ARG A 416 4.72 8.59 6.69
CA ARG A 416 4.67 8.92 8.12
C ARG A 416 5.22 7.80 8.99
N GLN A 417 4.97 6.54 8.62
CA GLN A 417 5.56 5.40 9.31
C GLN A 417 7.08 5.39 9.17
N LEU A 418 7.62 5.70 8.00
CA LEU A 418 9.07 5.77 7.76
C LEU A 418 9.71 6.95 8.48
N VAL A 419 9.10 8.14 8.42
CA VAL A 419 9.58 9.32 9.15
C VAL A 419 9.59 9.09 10.66
N ALA A 420 8.56 8.42 11.20
CA ALA A 420 8.52 8.04 12.62
C ALA A 420 9.65 7.07 13.03
N ARG A 421 10.23 6.35 12.05
CA ARG A 421 11.41 5.47 12.21
C ARG A 421 12.72 6.17 11.87
N GLY A 422 12.67 7.46 11.54
CA GLY A 422 13.83 8.27 11.20
C GLY A 422 14.24 8.23 9.72
N PHE A 423 13.42 7.69 8.81
CA PHE A 423 13.71 7.64 7.38
C PHE A 423 12.79 8.58 6.59
N ASP A 424 13.29 9.74 6.19
CA ASP A 424 12.57 10.66 5.30
C ASP A 424 13.05 10.50 3.86
N LEU A 425 12.28 9.76 3.06
CA LEU A 425 12.62 9.45 1.67
C LEU A 425 12.58 10.66 0.73
N ARG A 426 12.03 11.80 1.16
CA ARG A 426 12.02 13.04 0.36
C ARG A 426 13.38 13.71 0.30
N GLN A 427 14.28 13.36 1.22
CA GLN A 427 15.65 13.85 1.22
C GLN A 427 16.54 13.17 0.16
N GLY A 428 15.99 12.18 -0.57
CA GLY A 428 16.71 11.46 -1.62
C GLY A 428 17.43 10.20 -1.15
N ARG A 429 17.74 9.32 -2.11
CA ARG A 429 18.45 8.04 -1.83
C ARG A 429 19.86 8.27 -1.30
N GLU A 430 20.54 9.29 -1.80
CA GLU A 430 21.91 9.63 -1.41
C GLU A 430 22.01 9.96 0.09
N PHE A 431 21.05 10.70 0.61
CA PHE A 431 20.97 11.02 2.04
C PHE A 431 20.79 9.77 2.91
N LEU A 432 20.00 8.80 2.45
CA LEU A 432 19.79 7.55 3.17
C LEU A 432 21.07 6.70 3.23
N SER A 433 21.84 6.66 2.15
CA SER A 433 23.13 5.95 2.10
C SER A 433 24.17 6.61 3.01
N LEU A 434 24.19 7.94 3.06
CA LEU A 434 25.11 8.70 3.92
C LEU A 434 24.78 8.56 5.41
N LYS A 435 23.53 8.27 5.77
CA LYS A 435 23.10 8.16 7.17
C LYS A 435 23.74 6.97 7.91
N ASP A 436 24.10 5.93 7.18
CA ASP A 436 24.73 4.72 7.75
C ASP A 436 26.28 4.82 7.75
N ILE A 437 26.85 5.88 7.15
CA ILE A 437 28.30 6.12 7.11
C ILE A 437 28.68 7.00 8.30
N SER A 438 29.46 6.45 9.21
CA SER A 438 30.11 7.22 10.26
C SER A 438 31.31 7.99 9.72
N VAL A 439 31.62 9.14 10.30
CA VAL A 439 32.87 9.87 9.98
C VAL A 439 34.10 8.98 10.21
N ALA A 440 34.01 8.00 11.12
CA ALA A 440 35.04 7.02 11.39
C ALA A 440 35.24 6.01 10.23
N ASP A 441 34.23 5.82 9.38
CA ASP A 441 34.25 4.90 8.23
C ASP A 441 34.81 5.59 6.97
N LEU A 442 35.04 6.92 7.03
CA LEU A 442 35.64 7.68 5.95
C LEU A 442 37.16 7.54 6.03
N ASP A 443 37.78 7.11 4.93
CA ASP A 443 39.22 7.16 4.77
C ASP A 443 39.63 8.64 4.62
N VAL A 444 39.84 9.28 5.75
CA VAL A 444 40.27 10.69 5.77
C VAL A 444 41.77 10.69 5.60
N GLU A 445 42.26 11.13 4.41
CA GLU A 445 43.65 11.39 4.22
C GLU A 445 44.16 12.31 5.35
N ALA A 446 45.30 11.95 5.92
CA ALA A 446 45.93 12.73 6.99
C ALA A 446 46.11 14.19 6.53
N VAL A 447 45.41 15.08 7.19
CA VAL A 447 45.56 16.53 6.92
C VAL A 447 46.96 16.94 7.38
N GLU A 448 47.81 17.37 6.44
CA GLU A 448 49.05 18.03 6.82
C GLU A 448 48.71 19.24 7.70
N SER A 449 49.25 19.22 8.92
CA SER A 449 49.02 20.34 9.86
C SER A 449 49.70 21.59 9.30
N VAL A 450 48.87 22.58 8.94
CA VAL A 450 49.35 23.84 8.40
C VAL A 450 49.61 24.79 9.57
N THR A 451 50.82 25.24 9.72
CA THR A 451 51.15 26.28 10.72
C THR A 451 50.55 27.63 10.30
N GLU A 452 50.27 28.48 11.28
CA GLU A 452 49.62 29.80 11.08
C GLU A 452 50.38 30.69 10.06
N SER A 453 51.69 30.47 9.89
CA SER A 453 52.53 31.16 8.90
C SER A 453 52.30 30.68 7.45
N MET A 454 51.61 29.59 7.22
CA MET A 454 51.31 29.04 5.88
C MET A 454 49.93 29.46 5.34
N ALA A 455 49.23 30.31 6.01
CA ALA A 455 47.86 30.75 5.63
C ALA A 455 47.77 31.29 4.18
N CYS A 456 48.86 31.87 3.65
CA CYS A 456 48.92 32.35 2.27
C CYS A 456 48.95 31.26 1.20
N LEU A 457 49.53 30.11 1.50
CA LEU A 457 49.61 28.97 0.56
C LEU A 457 48.31 28.19 0.44
N LEU A 458 47.47 28.22 1.48
CA LEU A 458 46.07 27.64 1.45
C LEU A 458 45.19 28.39 0.46
N TYR A 459 45.39 29.70 0.25
CA TYR A 459 44.64 30.49 -0.72
C TYR A 459 45.04 30.22 -2.18
N THR A 460 46.22 29.68 -2.41
CA THR A 460 46.73 29.35 -3.76
C THR A 460 46.48 27.88 -4.15
N SER A 461 46.06 27.02 -3.22
CA SER A 461 45.65 25.65 -3.53
C SER A 461 44.22 25.64 -4.06
N PRO A 462 43.97 25.14 -5.28
CA PRO A 462 42.60 25.18 -5.85
C PRO A 462 41.65 24.34 -5.01
N SER A 463 40.65 24.98 -4.46
CA SER A 463 39.56 24.33 -3.78
C SER A 463 38.85 23.33 -4.74
N PRO A 464 38.31 22.20 -4.25
CA PRO A 464 37.46 21.33 -5.07
C PRO A 464 36.34 22.10 -5.81
N ARG A 465 35.89 23.23 -5.27
CA ARG A 465 34.92 24.15 -5.90
C ARG A 465 35.51 24.91 -7.10
N ASP A 466 36.80 25.15 -7.12
CA ASP A 466 37.47 25.89 -8.23
C ASP A 466 37.69 24.96 -9.44
N ARG A 467 37.83 23.65 -9.24
CA ARG A 467 37.87 22.66 -10.33
C ARG A 467 36.57 22.57 -11.13
N THR A 468 35.45 22.88 -10.54
CA THR A 468 34.13 22.90 -11.22
C THR A 468 33.93 24.19 -12.01
N ARG A 469 34.51 25.33 -11.59
CA ARG A 469 34.43 26.61 -12.32
C ARG A 469 35.32 26.64 -13.58
N SER A 470 36.46 25.96 -13.57
CA SER A 470 37.37 25.92 -14.73
C SER A 470 36.87 25.03 -15.89
N ARG A 471 35.73 24.34 -15.74
CA ARG A 471 35.09 23.51 -16.79
C ARG A 471 33.86 24.17 -17.43
N MET A 472 33.49 25.36 -17.06
CA MET A 472 32.48 26.10 -17.83
C MET A 472 33.16 26.73 -19.05
N PRO A 473 32.74 26.42 -20.31
CA PRO A 473 33.22 27.12 -21.47
C PRO A 473 32.83 28.58 -21.32
N SER A 474 33.81 29.47 -21.48
CA SER A 474 33.55 30.91 -21.63
C SER A 474 32.65 31.05 -22.84
N SER A 475 31.37 31.36 -22.64
CA SER A 475 30.48 31.83 -23.70
C SER A 475 31.02 33.13 -24.24
N ALA A 476 31.58 33.08 -25.44
CA ALA A 476 31.73 34.24 -26.29
C ALA A 476 30.37 34.61 -26.84
#